data_9699e8f3a0cba088db91dfc4286f7c5c
#
_entry.id   9699e8f3a0cba088db91dfc4286f7c5c
#
_cell.length_a   1.000
_cell.length_b   1.000
_cell.length_c   1.000
_cell.angle_alpha   90.00
_cell.angle_beta   90.00
_cell.angle_gamma   90.00
#
_symmetry.space_group_name_H-M   'P 1'
#
loop_
_entity.id
_entity.type
_entity.pdbx_description
1 polymer ?
#
loop_
_entity_poly.entity_id
_entity_poly.type
_entity_poly.pdbx_seq_one_letter_code
_entity_poly.pdbx_strand_id
1 'polypeptide(L)'
;MRGLLILRFLDDKAVSGMDEAGAIAELLAAHSDLERSTAALADARERRRAAARRLIELGHGTSWIAKQLGVSRQAVDGFLKYKDRHPRS
;
A
#
# COMPACT_ATOMS: atom_id res chain seq x y z
N MET A 1 15.07 10.19 -21.35
CA MET A 1 14.20 10.13 -21.39
C MET A 1 13.66 9.71 -21.40
N ARG A 2 13.78 9.73 -21.37
CA ARG A 2 12.83 9.70 -21.38
C ARG A 2 12.23 8.86 -21.38
N GLY A 3 12.66 8.50 -21.12
CA GLY A 3 11.70 8.21 -21.24
C GLY A 3 11.33 7.75 -20.87
N LEU A 4 11.92 7.80 -20.41
CA LEU A 4 11.13 7.68 -20.20
C LEU A 4 10.67 7.51 -20.53
N LEU A 5 11.19 7.62 -20.87
CA LEU A 5 10.33 7.77 -21.31
C LEU A 5 9.66 7.11 -21.79
N ILE A 6 9.93 6.65 -22.11
CA ILE A 6 9.04 6.38 -22.74
C ILE A 6 7.93 5.89 -22.37
N LEU A 7 7.84 5.65 -21.69
CA LEU A 7 6.73 5.49 -21.37
C LEU A 7 6.07 6.15 -21.34
N ARG A 8 6.34 6.50 -21.51
CA ARG A 8 5.63 7.41 -21.57
C ARG A 8 5.18 7.76 -22.82
N PHE A 9 5.44 7.46 -23.74
CA PHE A 9 5.10 7.87 -24.90
C PHE A 9 3.72 7.82 -25.23
N LEU A 10 2.98 6.78 -24.99
CA LEU A 10 1.59 6.77 -25.16
C LEU A 10 0.91 7.58 -24.17
N ASP A 11 1.41 7.56 -22.98
CA ASP A 11 0.88 8.36 -21.92
C ASP A 11 1.06 9.83 -22.23
N ASP A 12 2.16 10.17 -22.81
CA ASP A 12 2.38 11.52 -23.21
C ASP A 12 1.36 11.98 -24.21
N LYS A 13 0.99 11.10 -25.11
CA LYS A 13 0.02 11.41 -26.06
C LYS A 13 -1.31 11.69 -25.46
N ALA A 14 -1.71 10.90 -24.49
CA ALA A 14 -2.95 11.07 -23.81
C ALA A 14 -2.99 12.40 -23.09
N VAL A 15 -1.91 12.74 -22.46
CA VAL A 15 -1.86 13.99 -21.75
C VAL A 15 -1.89 15.17 -22.69
N SER A 16 -1.17 15.10 -23.78
CA SER A 16 -1.16 16.21 -24.68
C SER A 16 -2.48 16.41 -25.39
N GLY A 17 -3.36 15.43 -25.38
CA GLY A 17 -4.66 15.58 -25.96
C GLY A 17 -5.67 16.21 -25.05
N MET A 18 -5.33 16.48 -23.80
CA MET A 18 -6.27 17.06 -22.86
C MET A 18 -6.21 18.57 -22.89
N ASP A 19 -7.34 19.21 -22.77
CA ASP A 19 -7.33 20.63 -22.53
C ASP A 19 -7.09 20.85 -21.05
N GLU A 20 -7.00 22.08 -20.65
CA GLU A 20 -6.67 22.40 -19.28
C GLU A 20 -7.70 21.87 -18.30
N ALA A 21 -8.99 22.04 -18.64
CA ALA A 21 -10.04 21.55 -17.75
C ALA A 21 -9.98 20.05 -17.59
N GLY A 22 -9.72 19.34 -18.69
CA GLY A 22 -9.60 17.89 -18.64
C GLY A 22 -8.42 17.44 -17.81
N ALA A 23 -7.32 18.16 -17.91
CA ALA A 23 -6.14 17.81 -17.15
C ALA A 23 -6.35 18.03 -15.65
N ILE A 24 -7.06 19.08 -15.28
CA ILE A 24 -7.36 19.35 -13.89
C ILE A 24 -8.26 18.25 -13.34
N ALA A 25 -9.30 17.88 -14.10
CA ALA A 25 -10.21 16.84 -13.66
C ALA A 25 -9.48 15.52 -13.46
N GLU A 26 -8.57 15.21 -14.37
CA GLU A 26 -7.79 13.97 -14.24
C GLU A 26 -6.86 14.01 -13.04
N LEU A 27 -6.25 15.14 -12.80
CA LEU A 27 -5.38 15.28 -11.66
C LEU A 27 -6.15 15.03 -10.36
N LEU A 28 -7.32 15.63 -10.23
CA LEU A 28 -8.11 15.48 -9.01
C LEU A 28 -8.59 14.04 -8.85
N ALA A 29 -8.97 13.40 -9.93
CA ALA A 29 -9.43 12.02 -9.86
C ALA A 29 -8.28 11.10 -9.45
N ALA A 30 -7.13 11.29 -10.05
CA ALA A 30 -5.98 10.46 -9.71
C ALA A 30 -5.55 10.65 -8.27
N HIS A 31 -5.57 11.90 -7.80
CA HIS A 31 -5.21 12.19 -6.42
C HIS A 31 -6.18 11.51 -5.46
N SER A 32 -7.46 11.59 -5.76
CA SER A 32 -8.48 10.96 -4.92
C SER A 32 -8.30 9.44 -4.87
N ASP A 33 -7.98 8.84 -6.02
CA ASP A 33 -7.75 7.40 -6.06
C ASP A 33 -6.56 6.99 -5.22
N LEU A 34 -5.51 7.79 -5.27
CA LEU A 34 -4.33 7.50 -4.46
C LEU A 34 -4.64 7.60 -2.97
N GLU A 35 -5.44 8.58 -2.59
CA GLU A 35 -5.82 8.74 -1.19
C GLU A 35 -6.63 7.54 -0.72
N ARG A 36 -7.57 7.09 -1.53
CA ARG A 36 -8.37 5.94 -1.17
C ARG A 36 -7.53 4.67 -1.08
N SER A 37 -6.59 4.49 -2.00
CA SER A 37 -5.74 3.31 -1.99
C SER A 37 -4.83 3.31 -0.78
N THR A 38 -4.34 4.47 -0.41
CA THR A 38 -3.48 4.59 0.76
C THR A 38 -4.25 4.22 2.02
N ALA A 39 -5.48 4.70 2.14
CA ALA A 39 -6.29 4.39 3.29
C ALA A 39 -6.64 2.91 3.34
N ALA A 40 -6.95 2.31 2.20
CA ALA A 40 -7.27 0.89 2.15
C ALA A 40 -6.06 0.04 2.55
N LEU A 41 -4.87 0.45 2.12
CA LEU A 41 -3.66 -0.27 2.45
C LEU A 41 -3.39 -0.19 3.94
N ALA A 42 -3.55 0.99 4.52
CA ALA A 42 -3.35 1.16 5.95
C ALA A 42 -4.33 0.31 6.75
N ASP A 43 -5.57 0.28 6.31
CA ASP A 43 -6.59 -0.51 6.98
C ASP A 43 -6.27 -2.00 6.88
N ALA A 44 -5.84 -2.45 5.71
CA ALA A 44 -5.50 -3.86 5.54
C ALA A 44 -4.32 -4.25 6.42
N ARG A 45 -3.35 -3.36 6.54
CA ARG A 45 -2.21 -3.63 7.42
C ARG A 45 -2.63 -3.75 8.87
N GLU A 46 -3.55 -2.89 9.28
CA GLU A 46 -4.02 -2.94 10.65
C GLU A 46 -4.81 -4.23 10.92
N ARG A 47 -5.65 -4.63 9.96
CA ARG A 47 -6.41 -5.87 10.12
C ARG A 47 -5.48 -7.08 10.17
N ARG A 48 -4.42 -7.06 9.36
CA ARG A 48 -3.45 -8.15 9.37
C ARG A 48 -2.77 -8.24 10.73
N ARG A 49 -2.38 -7.10 11.27
CA ARG A 49 -1.71 -7.05 12.56
C ARG A 49 -2.62 -7.55 13.67
N ALA A 50 -3.86 -7.10 13.68
CA ALA A 50 -4.81 -7.50 14.70
C ALA A 50 -5.09 -9.00 14.64
N ALA A 51 -5.22 -9.54 13.43
CA ALA A 51 -5.47 -10.97 13.28
C ALA A 51 -4.27 -11.79 13.74
N ALA A 52 -3.06 -11.32 13.43
CA ALA A 52 -1.86 -12.02 13.86
C ALA A 52 -1.75 -12.02 15.37
N ARG A 53 -2.04 -10.89 16.01
CA ARG A 53 -1.98 -10.84 17.47
C ARG A 53 -3.01 -11.77 18.09
N ARG A 54 -4.18 -11.87 17.50
CA ARG A 54 -5.19 -12.77 18.00
C ARG A 54 -4.72 -14.21 17.90
N LEU A 55 -4.06 -14.57 16.80
CA LEU A 55 -3.56 -15.92 16.64
C LEU A 55 -2.47 -16.23 17.66
N ILE A 56 -1.65 -15.24 17.98
CA ILE A 56 -0.64 -15.41 19.02
C ILE A 56 -1.31 -15.66 20.36
N GLU A 57 -2.37 -14.93 20.66
CA GLU A 57 -3.12 -15.14 21.89
C GLU A 57 -3.70 -16.53 21.96
N LEU A 58 -4.03 -17.10 20.82
CA LEU A 58 -4.59 -18.44 20.76
C LEU A 58 -3.53 -19.53 20.80
N GLY A 59 -2.26 -19.15 20.90
CA GLY A 59 -1.19 -20.10 21.08
C GLY A 59 -0.32 -20.39 19.89
N HIS A 60 -0.54 -19.69 18.77
CA HIS A 60 0.29 -19.91 17.60
C HIS A 60 1.52 -19.00 17.66
N GLY A 61 2.62 -19.45 17.12
CA GLY A 61 3.83 -18.64 17.11
C GLY A 61 3.98 -17.87 15.83
N THR A 62 4.94 -16.96 15.80
CA THR A 62 5.19 -16.14 14.61
C THR A 62 5.67 -16.98 13.44
N SER A 63 6.38 -18.08 13.70
CA SER A 63 6.78 -18.97 12.63
C SER A 63 5.59 -19.63 11.97
N TRP A 64 4.61 -19.99 12.75
CA TRP A 64 3.40 -20.60 12.23
C TRP A 64 2.66 -19.60 11.34
N ILE A 65 2.55 -18.35 11.80
CA ILE A 65 1.90 -17.30 11.05
C ILE A 65 2.64 -17.04 9.73
N ALA A 66 3.96 -16.99 9.79
CA ALA A 66 4.78 -16.77 8.61
C ALA A 66 4.51 -17.84 7.57
N LYS A 67 4.37 -19.07 8.02
CA LYS A 67 4.10 -20.16 7.13
C LYS A 67 2.73 -20.02 6.47
N GLN A 68 1.72 -19.58 7.23
CA GLN A 68 0.41 -19.37 6.68
C GLN A 68 0.40 -18.29 5.60
N LEU A 69 1.22 -17.28 5.77
CA LEU A 69 1.26 -16.17 4.84
C LEU A 69 2.24 -16.36 3.69
N GLY A 70 3.12 -17.35 3.80
CA GLY A 70 4.13 -17.55 2.79
C GLY A 70 5.23 -16.50 2.84
N VAL A 71 5.53 -15.99 4.03
CA VAL A 71 6.57 -14.96 4.20
C VAL A 71 7.55 -15.43 5.27
N SER A 72 8.59 -14.66 5.50
CA SER A 72 9.57 -15.00 6.51
C SER A 72 9.06 -14.61 7.90
N ARG A 73 9.61 -15.24 8.91
CA ARG A 73 9.27 -14.89 10.28
C ARG A 73 9.64 -13.45 10.57
N GLN A 74 10.75 -12.99 9.98
CA GLN A 74 11.16 -11.61 10.16
C GLN A 74 10.13 -10.64 9.62
N ALA A 75 9.47 -10.99 8.53
CA ALA A 75 8.43 -10.14 7.99
C ALA A 75 7.26 -10.03 8.96
N VAL A 76 6.90 -11.13 9.61
CA VAL A 76 5.83 -11.12 10.59
C VAL A 76 6.22 -10.26 11.79
N ASP A 77 7.43 -10.46 12.29
CA ASP A 77 7.92 -9.67 13.41
C ASP A 77 7.91 -8.20 13.04
N GLY A 78 8.27 -7.89 11.82
CA GLY A 78 8.34 -6.52 11.36
C GLY A 78 6.99 -5.83 11.40
N PHE A 79 5.96 -6.47 10.86
CA PHE A 79 4.68 -5.79 10.84
C PHE A 79 4.01 -5.76 12.23
N LEU A 80 4.36 -6.68 13.10
CA LEU A 80 3.84 -6.62 14.46
C LEU A 80 4.48 -5.46 15.22
N LYS A 81 5.76 -5.25 15.03
CA LYS A 81 6.44 -4.17 15.70
C LYS A 81 6.08 -2.82 15.17
N TYR A 82 5.79 -2.75 13.91
CA TYR A 82 5.54 -1.48 13.26
C TYR A 82 4.44 -0.69 13.95
N LYS A 83 3.43 -1.37 14.40
CA LYS A 83 2.35 -0.70 15.07
C LYS A 83 2.81 0.05 16.29
N ASP A 84 3.74 -0.52 17.00
CA ASP A 84 4.17 0.07 18.24
C ASP A 84 4.89 1.37 18.05
N ARG A 85 5.47 1.58 16.88
CA ARG A 85 6.18 2.80 16.66
C ARG A 85 5.32 3.89 16.16
N HIS A 86 4.19 3.57 15.66
CA HIS A 86 3.34 4.50 15.01
C HIS A 86 2.86 5.63 15.89
N PRO A 87 2.41 5.38 17.07
CA PRO A 87 1.83 6.43 17.86
C PRO A 87 2.79 7.50 18.30
N ARG A 88 4.03 7.25 18.20
CA ARG A 88 4.91 8.22 18.64
C ARG A 88 5.12 9.31 17.73
N SER A 89 4.79 9.17 16.54
CA SER A 89 4.97 10.25 15.65
C SER A 89 4.02 11.35 15.87
#